data_7b5b7c1e09f23310d798df3c8e431882
#
_entry.id   7b5b7c1e09f23310d798df3c8e431882
#
_cell.length_a   1.000
_cell.length_b   1.000
_cell.length_c   1.000
_cell.angle_alpha   90.00
_cell.angle_beta   90.00
_cell.angle_gamma   90.00
#
_symmetry.space_group_name_H-M   'P 1'
#
loop_
_entity.id
_entity.type
_entity.pdbx_description
1 polymer ?
#
loop_
_entity_poly.entity_id
_entity_poly.type
_entity_poly.pdbx_seq_one_letter_code
_entity_poly.pdbx_strand_id
1 'polypeptide(L)'
;QQFEKNNYQPLQLHYDELTRQIHIMAEYAERGIERMADALQLAMDYFSLTRDVFCQRWLPGREDELERQTTPQSWEGIVETLAKPNQCAIVADDRENTNTLVLAGPGAGKTRVLVHRIAYLVRIRRENPRAIVALAYNRHAALEIRHRLRELIGNDAIGVTVLTCHALAMRLVGASFAERQAQSDDDFDAILSEATALLEGRGLPPEDADAQRDRLLAGFRWIFVDEYQDIGPAQYALISALAGRKRSDEDGRLNLFAV
;
A
#
# COMPACT_ATOMS: atom_id res chain seq x y z
N GLN A 1 -33.30 0.25 -15.22
CA GLN A 1 -32.96 -1.18 -15.40
C GLN A 1 -32.17 -1.63 -14.19
N GLN A 2 -32.75 -2.54 -13.39
CA GLN A 2 -32.05 -3.21 -12.31
C GLN A 2 -30.97 -4.12 -12.94
N PHE A 3 -29.72 -3.95 -12.57
CA PHE A 3 -28.65 -4.88 -12.92
C PHE A 3 -28.91 -6.19 -12.16
N GLU A 4 -29.27 -7.24 -12.89
CA GLU A 4 -29.42 -8.57 -12.31
C GLU A 4 -28.01 -9.12 -11.98
N LYS A 5 -27.90 -9.81 -10.85
CA LYS A 5 -26.65 -10.40 -10.32
C LYS A 5 -25.91 -11.26 -11.37
N ASN A 6 -26.64 -11.87 -12.31
CA ASN A 6 -26.09 -12.69 -13.40
C ASN A 6 -25.37 -11.88 -14.49
N ASN A 7 -25.61 -10.57 -14.59
CA ASN A 7 -24.92 -9.68 -15.54
C ASN A 7 -23.63 -9.09 -14.93
N TYR A 8 -23.41 -9.27 -13.64
CA TYR A 8 -22.23 -8.75 -12.93
C TYR A 8 -20.97 -9.60 -13.19
N GLN A 9 -21.13 -10.93 -13.28
CA GLN A 9 -19.98 -11.84 -13.50
C GLN A 9 -19.18 -11.56 -14.79
N PRO A 10 -19.84 -11.39 -15.96
CA PRO A 10 -19.09 -11.05 -17.17
C PRO A 10 -18.37 -9.70 -17.10
N LEU A 11 -19.00 -8.70 -16.46
CA LEU A 11 -18.39 -7.38 -16.24
C LEU A 11 -17.22 -7.45 -15.27
N GLN A 12 -17.32 -8.24 -14.22
CA GLN A 12 -16.24 -8.44 -13.26
C GLN A 12 -15.05 -9.16 -13.89
N LEU A 13 -15.29 -10.22 -14.68
CA LEU A 13 -14.26 -10.89 -15.44
C LEU A 13 -13.55 -9.94 -16.42
N HIS A 14 -14.31 -9.08 -17.08
CA HIS A 14 -13.76 -8.08 -18.01
C HIS A 14 -12.97 -7.00 -17.28
N TYR A 15 -13.43 -6.54 -16.14
CA TYR A 15 -12.73 -5.59 -15.27
C TYR A 15 -11.43 -6.20 -14.73
N ASP A 16 -11.46 -7.43 -14.25
CA ASP A 16 -10.27 -8.14 -13.76
C ASP A 16 -9.24 -8.34 -14.88
N GLU A 17 -9.71 -8.59 -16.10
CA GLU A 17 -8.86 -8.72 -17.27
C GLU A 17 -8.20 -7.40 -17.67
N LEU A 18 -8.98 -6.30 -17.70
CA LEU A 18 -8.45 -4.95 -17.94
C LEU A 18 -7.45 -4.52 -16.86
N THR A 19 -7.72 -4.85 -15.60
CA THR A 19 -6.83 -4.54 -14.49
C THR A 19 -5.50 -5.29 -14.60
N ARG A 20 -5.52 -6.55 -15.03
CA ARG A 20 -4.31 -7.33 -15.32
C ARG A 20 -3.50 -6.69 -16.44
N GLN A 21 -4.15 -6.29 -17.52
CA GLN A 21 -3.48 -5.63 -18.66
C GLN A 21 -2.83 -4.32 -18.25
N ILE A 22 -3.54 -3.49 -17.51
CA ILE A 22 -3.01 -2.22 -17.01
C ILE A 22 -1.80 -2.49 -16.10
N HIS A 23 -1.85 -3.51 -15.25
CA HIS A 23 -0.73 -3.86 -14.38
C HIS A 23 0.50 -4.34 -15.17
N ILE A 24 0.31 -5.18 -16.17
CA ILE A 24 1.40 -5.62 -17.06
C ILE A 24 1.94 -4.44 -17.86
N MET A 25 1.09 -3.59 -18.39
CA MET A 25 1.48 -2.41 -19.18
C MET A 25 2.17 -1.35 -18.34
N ALA A 26 1.75 -1.13 -17.09
CA ALA A 26 2.35 -0.12 -16.21
C ALA A 26 3.85 -0.39 -15.96
N GLU A 27 4.25 -1.64 -15.85
CA GLU A 27 5.66 -2.01 -15.68
C GLU A 27 6.52 -1.63 -16.91
N TYR A 28 5.92 -1.64 -18.10
CA TYR A 28 6.58 -1.20 -19.33
C TYR A 28 6.50 0.31 -19.57
N ALA A 29 5.43 0.96 -19.12
CA ALA A 29 5.28 2.40 -19.20
C ALA A 29 6.30 3.15 -18.32
N GLU A 30 6.73 2.58 -17.21
CA GLU A 30 7.84 3.12 -16.39
C GLU A 30 9.17 3.21 -17.15
N ARG A 31 9.33 2.47 -18.24
CA ARG A 31 10.56 2.46 -19.07
C ARG A 31 10.59 3.53 -20.17
N GLY A 32 9.57 4.39 -20.21
CA GLY A 32 9.55 5.60 -21.05
C GLY A 32 8.89 5.45 -22.42
N ILE A 33 8.66 6.60 -23.04
CA ILE A 33 7.99 6.77 -24.36
C ILE A 33 8.68 5.99 -25.48
N GLU A 34 9.99 5.73 -25.36
CA GLU A 34 10.79 4.98 -26.34
C GLU A 34 10.32 3.52 -26.53
N ARG A 35 9.47 3.00 -25.63
CA ARG A 35 8.95 1.63 -25.67
C ARG A 35 7.44 1.54 -25.85
N MET A 36 6.78 2.58 -26.30
CA MET A 36 5.34 2.52 -26.59
C MET A 36 5.00 1.45 -27.64
N ALA A 37 5.88 1.21 -28.60
CA ALA A 37 5.70 0.15 -29.60
C ALA A 37 5.72 -1.24 -28.94
N ASP A 38 6.62 -1.47 -27.98
CA ASP A 38 6.70 -2.73 -27.21
C ASP A 38 5.45 -2.92 -26.35
N ALA A 39 4.95 -1.85 -25.71
CA ALA A 39 3.73 -1.89 -24.91
C ALA A 39 2.49 -2.22 -25.75
N LEU A 40 2.41 -1.63 -26.96
CA LEU A 40 1.34 -1.94 -27.90
C LEU A 40 1.40 -3.40 -28.37
N GLN A 41 2.60 -3.88 -28.71
CA GLN A 41 2.80 -5.26 -29.11
C GLN A 41 2.46 -6.25 -27.98
N LEU A 42 2.85 -5.94 -26.73
CA LEU A 42 2.49 -6.72 -25.57
C LEU A 42 0.97 -6.82 -25.41
N ALA A 43 0.26 -5.69 -25.54
CA ALA A 43 -1.20 -5.67 -25.46
C ALA A 43 -1.85 -6.51 -26.58
N MET A 44 -1.37 -6.40 -27.79
CA MET A 44 -1.85 -7.22 -28.92
C MET A 44 -1.59 -8.71 -28.69
N ASP A 45 -0.40 -9.05 -28.23
CA ASP A 45 0.00 -10.43 -27.97
C ASP A 45 -0.80 -11.05 -26.81
N TYR A 46 -1.13 -10.23 -25.79
CA TYR A 46 -1.94 -10.69 -24.66
C TYR A 46 -3.32 -11.19 -25.12
N PHE A 47 -3.94 -10.55 -26.11
CA PHE A 47 -5.24 -10.96 -26.64
C PHE A 47 -5.18 -12.05 -27.72
N SER A 48 -4.07 -12.17 -28.42
CA SER A 48 -3.96 -13.03 -29.62
C SER A 48 -3.19 -14.34 -29.38
N LEU A 49 -2.26 -14.35 -28.43
CA LEU A 49 -1.43 -15.52 -28.14
C LEU A 49 -2.08 -16.45 -27.10
N THR A 50 -1.72 -17.72 -27.16
CA THR A 50 -2.01 -18.62 -26.04
C THR A 50 -1.20 -18.22 -24.82
N ARG A 51 -1.68 -18.56 -23.61
CA ARG A 51 -1.02 -18.23 -22.34
C ARG A 51 0.46 -18.64 -22.34
N ASP A 52 0.76 -19.88 -22.74
CA ASP A 52 2.12 -20.41 -22.68
C ASP A 52 3.08 -19.65 -23.61
N VAL A 53 2.64 -19.32 -24.82
CA VAL A 53 3.42 -18.53 -25.78
C VAL A 53 3.61 -17.09 -25.28
N PHE A 54 2.58 -16.50 -24.68
CA PHE A 54 2.65 -15.16 -24.08
C PHE A 54 3.66 -15.14 -22.92
N CYS A 55 3.59 -16.10 -21.99
CA CYS A 55 4.52 -16.22 -20.86
C CYS A 55 5.97 -16.37 -21.33
N GLN A 56 6.23 -17.26 -22.29
CA GLN A 56 7.59 -17.47 -22.83
C GLN A 56 8.17 -16.19 -23.45
N ARG A 57 7.32 -15.39 -24.11
CA ARG A 57 7.77 -14.17 -24.80
C ARG A 57 7.95 -12.98 -23.87
N TRP A 58 7.01 -12.74 -22.97
CA TRP A 58 6.90 -11.52 -22.22
C TRP A 58 7.26 -11.64 -20.73
N LEU A 59 7.12 -12.85 -20.17
CA LEU A 59 7.34 -13.14 -18.76
C LEU A 59 8.28 -14.33 -18.55
N PRO A 60 9.43 -14.41 -19.22
CA PRO A 60 10.34 -15.55 -19.04
C PRO A 60 10.82 -15.64 -17.59
N GLY A 61 10.49 -16.72 -16.90
CA GLY A 61 10.80 -16.95 -15.49
C GLY A 61 9.94 -16.13 -14.51
N ARG A 62 8.84 -15.53 -14.99
CA ARG A 62 7.88 -14.74 -14.20
C ARG A 62 6.44 -15.18 -14.45
N GLU A 63 6.24 -16.44 -14.83
CA GLU A 63 4.93 -17.04 -15.11
C GLU A 63 3.98 -16.91 -13.92
N ASP A 64 4.51 -16.95 -12.70
CA ASP A 64 3.79 -16.77 -11.44
C ASP A 64 3.05 -15.42 -11.37
N GLU A 65 3.45 -14.41 -12.14
CA GLU A 65 2.75 -13.12 -12.16
C GLU A 65 1.37 -13.20 -12.80
N LEU A 66 1.19 -14.08 -13.80
CA LEU A 66 -0.14 -14.38 -14.34
C LEU A 66 -0.93 -15.33 -13.43
N GLU A 67 -0.25 -16.11 -12.60
CA GLU A 67 -0.86 -17.01 -11.61
C GLU A 67 -1.28 -16.30 -10.32
N ARG A 68 -0.91 -15.06 -10.13
CA ARG A 68 -1.42 -14.21 -9.03
C ARG A 68 -2.93 -13.95 -9.16
N GLN A 69 -3.69 -14.96 -9.57
CA GLN A 69 -5.15 -14.88 -9.53
C GLN A 69 -5.61 -14.96 -8.08
N THR A 70 -6.67 -14.25 -7.78
CA THR A 70 -7.42 -14.47 -6.55
C THR A 70 -7.93 -15.90 -6.59
N THR A 71 -7.18 -16.82 -6.00
CA THR A 71 -7.61 -18.20 -5.87
C THR A 71 -8.58 -18.30 -4.70
N PRO A 72 -9.51 -19.27 -4.71
CA PRO A 72 -10.32 -19.55 -3.53
C PRO A 72 -9.47 -19.73 -2.26
N GLN A 73 -8.31 -20.37 -2.37
CA GLN A 73 -7.36 -20.56 -1.26
C GLN A 73 -6.81 -19.23 -0.73
N SER A 74 -6.55 -18.24 -1.60
CA SER A 74 -6.13 -16.91 -1.17
C SER A 74 -7.24 -16.20 -0.40
N TRP A 75 -8.49 -16.31 -0.86
CA TRP A 75 -9.64 -15.75 -0.16
C TRP A 75 -9.84 -16.41 1.21
N GLU A 76 -9.88 -17.75 1.25
CA GLU A 76 -9.98 -18.52 2.49
C GLU A 76 -8.89 -18.14 3.50
N GLY A 77 -7.62 -18.11 3.05
CA GLY A 77 -6.48 -17.80 3.91
C GLY A 77 -6.43 -16.34 4.39
N ILE A 78 -6.89 -15.39 3.59
CA ILE A 78 -6.79 -13.97 3.91
C ILE A 78 -8.05 -13.44 4.59
N VAL A 79 -9.25 -13.84 4.15
CA VAL A 79 -10.52 -13.28 4.62
C VAL A 79 -11.23 -14.25 5.58
N GLU A 80 -11.51 -15.48 5.15
CA GLU A 80 -12.37 -16.39 5.91
C GLU A 80 -11.71 -16.93 7.17
N THR A 81 -10.38 -17.05 7.18
CA THR A 81 -9.59 -17.46 8.38
C THR A 81 -9.75 -16.50 9.56
N LEU A 82 -10.31 -15.30 9.39
CA LEU A 82 -10.52 -14.35 10.48
C LEU A 82 -11.65 -14.76 11.43
N ALA A 83 -12.51 -15.69 11.05
CA ALA A 83 -13.58 -16.27 11.84
C ALA A 83 -14.63 -15.29 12.43
N LYS A 84 -14.38 -13.97 12.40
CA LYS A 84 -15.30 -12.94 12.90
C LYS A 84 -15.86 -12.13 11.70
N PRO A 85 -17.17 -12.13 11.49
CA PRO A 85 -17.79 -11.43 10.34
C PRO A 85 -17.38 -9.97 10.20
N ASN A 86 -17.27 -9.26 11.35
CA ASN A 86 -16.86 -7.86 11.35
C ASN A 86 -15.40 -7.69 10.88
N GLN A 87 -14.49 -8.59 11.25
CA GLN A 87 -13.11 -8.56 10.80
C GLN A 87 -13.01 -8.86 9.31
N CYS A 88 -13.78 -9.85 8.82
CA CYS A 88 -13.87 -10.15 7.39
C CYS A 88 -14.37 -8.93 6.60
N ALA A 89 -15.43 -8.27 7.06
CA ALA A 89 -15.98 -7.08 6.42
C ALA A 89 -15.00 -5.91 6.37
N ILE A 90 -14.22 -5.69 7.46
CA ILE A 90 -13.19 -4.64 7.51
C ILE A 90 -12.04 -4.96 6.55
N VAL A 91 -11.60 -6.22 6.49
CA VAL A 91 -10.50 -6.64 5.62
C VAL A 91 -10.90 -6.59 4.14
N ALA A 92 -12.12 -6.99 3.81
CA ALA A 92 -12.65 -7.03 2.44
C ALA A 92 -13.41 -5.75 2.04
N ASP A 93 -13.18 -4.63 2.73
CA ASP A 93 -13.81 -3.35 2.39
C ASP A 93 -13.25 -2.81 1.08
N ASP A 94 -14.09 -2.73 0.04
CA ASP A 94 -13.71 -2.30 -1.31
C ASP A 94 -13.96 -0.81 -1.58
N ARG A 95 -14.38 -0.05 -0.56
CA ARG A 95 -14.56 1.39 -0.73
C ARG A 95 -13.21 2.06 -1.01
N GLU A 96 -13.20 2.85 -2.05
CA GLU A 96 -12.03 3.64 -2.46
C GLU A 96 -12.01 4.99 -1.75
N ASN A 97 -10.82 5.55 -1.58
CA ASN A 97 -10.58 6.88 -1.01
C ASN A 97 -11.20 7.07 0.39
N THR A 98 -11.20 6.01 1.20
CA THR A 98 -11.73 6.05 2.56
C THR A 98 -10.62 5.96 3.60
N ASN A 99 -10.76 6.78 4.65
CA ASN A 99 -9.97 6.62 5.84
C ASN A 99 -10.73 5.73 6.82
N THR A 100 -10.09 4.68 7.29
CA THR A 100 -10.68 3.68 8.18
C THR A 100 -9.99 3.72 9.53
N LEU A 101 -10.76 3.88 10.60
CA LEU A 101 -10.32 3.70 11.98
C LEU A 101 -11.03 2.48 12.57
N VAL A 102 -10.26 1.49 12.98
CA VAL A 102 -10.77 0.26 13.61
C VAL A 102 -10.66 0.38 15.14
N LEU A 103 -11.79 0.55 15.79
CA LEU A 103 -11.86 0.59 17.25
C LEU A 103 -12.07 -0.83 17.80
N ALA A 104 -11.12 -1.30 18.59
CA ALA A 104 -11.20 -2.63 19.19
C ALA A 104 -10.42 -2.68 20.52
N GLY A 105 -10.93 -3.47 21.47
CA GLY A 105 -10.27 -3.67 22.76
C GLY A 105 -8.95 -4.45 22.66
N PRO A 106 -8.20 -4.51 23.78
CA PRO A 106 -6.99 -5.32 23.85
C PRO A 106 -7.27 -6.78 23.51
N GLY A 107 -6.35 -7.44 22.80
CA GLY A 107 -6.52 -8.86 22.42
C GLY A 107 -7.58 -9.13 21.34
N ALA A 108 -8.24 -8.10 20.80
CA ALA A 108 -9.25 -8.28 19.74
C ALA A 108 -8.66 -8.69 18.38
N GLY A 109 -7.33 -8.65 18.23
CA GLY A 109 -6.64 -9.00 16.99
C GLY A 109 -6.46 -7.83 16.01
N LYS A 110 -6.30 -6.60 16.50
CA LYS A 110 -6.09 -5.39 15.70
C LYS A 110 -4.97 -5.57 14.66
N THR A 111 -3.77 -5.89 15.12
CA THR A 111 -2.61 -6.13 14.24
C THR A 111 -2.86 -7.25 13.22
N ARG A 112 -3.63 -8.29 13.60
CA ARG A 112 -4.03 -9.35 12.67
C ARG A 112 -4.90 -8.79 11.55
N VAL A 113 -5.91 -7.97 11.88
CA VAL A 113 -6.78 -7.32 10.90
C VAL A 113 -5.97 -6.42 9.97
N LEU A 114 -5.01 -5.65 10.50
CA LEU A 114 -4.10 -4.81 9.72
C LEU A 114 -3.28 -5.65 8.73
N VAL A 115 -2.64 -6.72 9.17
CA VAL A 115 -1.85 -7.64 8.31
C VAL A 115 -2.73 -8.25 7.22
N HIS A 116 -3.91 -8.75 7.57
CA HIS A 116 -4.86 -9.33 6.62
C HIS A 116 -5.39 -8.30 5.61
N ARG A 117 -5.59 -7.04 6.03
CA ARG A 117 -5.99 -5.95 5.13
C ARG A 117 -4.89 -5.64 4.12
N ILE A 118 -3.63 -5.57 4.54
CA ILE A 118 -2.49 -5.41 3.62
C ILE A 118 -2.42 -6.58 2.64
N ALA A 119 -2.53 -7.81 3.15
CA ALA A 119 -2.53 -9.02 2.32
C ALA A 119 -3.68 -9.03 1.30
N TYR A 120 -4.87 -8.58 1.70
CA TYR A 120 -6.03 -8.42 0.83
C TYR A 120 -5.74 -7.42 -0.30
N LEU A 121 -5.21 -6.25 0.02
CA LEU A 121 -4.85 -5.26 -0.98
C LEU A 121 -3.83 -5.81 -1.98
N VAL A 122 -2.78 -6.45 -1.50
CA VAL A 122 -1.69 -6.95 -2.36
C VAL A 122 -2.15 -8.13 -3.20
N ARG A 123 -2.80 -9.15 -2.60
CA ARG A 123 -3.09 -10.42 -3.29
C ARG A 123 -4.44 -10.44 -3.98
N ILE A 124 -5.46 -9.79 -3.42
CA ILE A 124 -6.81 -9.81 -3.95
C ILE A 124 -7.10 -8.57 -4.80
N ARG A 125 -6.79 -7.38 -4.28
CA ARG A 125 -6.97 -6.11 -5.00
C ARG A 125 -5.84 -5.79 -5.99
N ARG A 126 -4.74 -6.53 -5.95
CA ARG A 126 -3.59 -6.35 -6.83
C ARG A 126 -2.91 -4.98 -6.71
N GLU A 127 -3.02 -4.37 -5.54
CA GLU A 127 -2.27 -3.15 -5.26
C GLU A 127 -0.76 -3.42 -5.28
N ASN A 128 -0.01 -2.47 -5.80
CA ASN A 128 1.44 -2.58 -5.81
C ASN A 128 1.95 -2.62 -4.34
N PRO A 129 2.71 -3.64 -3.93
CA PRO A 129 3.25 -3.70 -2.58
C PRO A 129 4.08 -2.48 -2.19
N ARG A 130 4.77 -1.86 -3.16
CA ARG A 130 5.55 -0.62 -2.95
C ARG A 130 4.68 0.61 -2.67
N ALA A 131 3.41 0.55 -3.02
CA ALA A 131 2.44 1.61 -2.74
C ALA A 131 1.92 1.60 -1.30
N ILE A 132 2.38 0.65 -0.48
CA ILE A 132 1.90 0.43 0.89
C ILE A 132 3.01 0.73 1.88
N VAL A 133 2.71 1.62 2.85
CA VAL A 133 3.53 1.85 4.03
C VAL A 133 2.75 1.49 5.28
N ALA A 134 3.34 0.68 6.15
CA ALA A 134 2.80 0.31 7.46
C ALA A 134 3.71 0.86 8.57
N LEU A 135 3.10 1.64 9.46
CA LEU A 135 3.76 2.28 10.58
C LEU A 135 3.44 1.50 11.86
N ALA A 136 4.49 0.96 12.46
CA ALA A 136 4.41 0.24 13.72
C ALA A 136 4.88 1.11 14.87
N TYR A 137 4.36 0.84 16.07
CA TYR A 137 4.73 1.56 17.29
C TYR A 137 6.24 1.45 17.60
N ASN A 138 6.83 0.26 17.42
CA ASN A 138 8.25 0.02 17.68
C ASN A 138 8.87 -0.95 16.66
N ARG A 139 10.19 -1.14 16.74
CA ARG A 139 10.94 -2.03 15.83
C ARG A 139 10.48 -3.49 15.92
N HIS A 140 10.13 -3.96 17.10
CA HIS A 140 9.69 -5.33 17.32
C HIS A 140 8.35 -5.57 16.62
N ALA A 141 7.38 -4.66 16.79
CA ALA A 141 6.10 -4.71 16.11
C ALA A 141 6.25 -4.65 14.59
N ALA A 142 7.19 -3.82 14.08
CA ALA A 142 7.48 -3.78 12.65
C ALA A 142 8.03 -5.12 12.11
N LEU A 143 8.89 -5.80 12.86
CA LEU A 143 9.40 -7.13 12.49
C LEU A 143 8.30 -8.17 12.52
N GLU A 144 7.42 -8.13 13.51
CA GLU A 144 6.27 -9.04 13.63
C GLU A 144 5.29 -8.87 12.47
N ILE A 145 4.95 -7.64 12.10
CA ILE A 145 4.10 -7.37 10.93
C ILE A 145 4.73 -7.94 9.66
N ARG A 146 6.04 -7.72 9.43
CA ARG A 146 6.74 -8.28 8.27
C ARG A 146 6.73 -9.81 8.25
N HIS A 147 6.94 -10.43 9.40
CA HIS A 147 6.93 -11.89 9.53
C HIS A 147 5.56 -12.44 9.19
N ARG A 148 4.50 -11.92 9.81
CA ARG A 148 3.11 -12.33 9.55
C ARG A 148 2.68 -12.11 8.09
N LEU A 149 3.11 -11.01 7.47
CA LEU A 149 2.85 -10.77 6.05
C LEU A 149 3.52 -11.83 5.16
N ARG A 150 4.79 -12.17 5.47
CA ARG A 150 5.50 -13.22 4.73
C ARG A 150 4.88 -14.60 4.91
N GLU A 151 4.40 -14.92 6.10
CA GLU A 151 3.68 -16.18 6.34
C GLU A 151 2.36 -16.24 5.56
N LEU A 152 1.65 -15.10 5.45
CA LEU A 152 0.33 -15.05 4.84
C LEU A 152 0.37 -15.01 3.30
N ILE A 153 1.27 -14.21 2.72
CA ILE A 153 1.32 -13.96 1.27
C ILE A 153 2.70 -14.22 0.63
N GLY A 154 3.65 -14.78 1.38
CA GLY A 154 4.95 -15.18 0.84
C GLY A 154 5.72 -14.01 0.23
N ASN A 155 6.25 -14.24 -0.98
CA ASN A 155 7.03 -13.25 -1.72
C ASN A 155 6.22 -12.02 -2.16
N ASP A 156 4.90 -12.09 -2.21
CA ASP A 156 4.04 -10.95 -2.55
C ASP A 156 4.13 -9.83 -1.50
N ALA A 157 4.61 -10.15 -0.28
CA ALA A 157 4.93 -9.15 0.74
C ALA A 157 6.17 -8.30 0.42
N ILE A 158 7.00 -8.72 -0.55
CA ILE A 158 8.21 -8.00 -0.94
C ILE A 158 7.80 -6.67 -1.57
N GLY A 159 8.32 -5.58 -1.01
CA GLY A 159 7.97 -4.23 -1.46
C GLY A 159 7.11 -3.46 -0.48
N VAL A 160 6.30 -4.13 0.37
CA VAL A 160 5.59 -3.45 1.45
C VAL A 160 6.58 -2.81 2.41
N THR A 161 6.48 -1.50 2.58
CA THR A 161 7.33 -0.75 3.50
C THR A 161 6.74 -0.85 4.91
N VAL A 162 7.45 -1.52 5.83
CA VAL A 162 7.03 -1.61 7.24
C VAL A 162 8.11 -0.98 8.10
N LEU A 163 7.82 0.14 8.78
CA LEU A 163 8.76 0.95 9.54
C LEU A 163 8.10 1.49 10.81
N THR A 164 8.90 2.06 11.72
CA THR A 164 8.38 2.95 12.75
C THR A 164 8.23 4.37 12.20
N CYS A 165 7.43 5.23 12.84
CA CYS A 165 7.31 6.65 12.45
C CYS A 165 8.68 7.34 12.38
N HIS A 166 9.55 7.11 13.36
CA HIS A 166 10.89 7.68 13.39
C HIS A 166 11.77 7.17 12.23
N ALA A 167 11.72 5.87 11.93
CA ALA A 167 12.49 5.32 10.82
C ALA A 167 12.01 5.86 9.46
N LEU A 168 10.71 6.09 9.29
CA LEU A 168 10.17 6.75 8.11
C LEU A 168 10.61 8.22 8.04
N ALA A 169 10.51 8.96 9.14
CA ALA A 169 10.94 10.35 9.22
C ALA A 169 12.43 10.49 8.83
N MET A 170 13.30 9.67 9.39
CA MET A 170 14.73 9.66 9.03
C MET A 170 14.96 9.37 7.54
N ARG A 171 14.21 8.45 6.96
CA ARG A 171 14.28 8.15 5.52
C ARG A 171 13.86 9.35 4.67
N LEU A 172 12.81 10.08 5.08
CA LEU A 172 12.32 11.26 4.35
C LEU A 172 13.32 12.43 4.42
N VAL A 173 13.95 12.63 5.57
CA VAL A 173 14.98 13.67 5.79
C VAL A 173 16.31 13.30 5.15
N GLY A 174 16.49 12.05 4.69
CA GLY A 174 17.76 11.56 4.15
C GLY A 174 18.84 11.35 5.23
N ALA A 175 18.44 11.27 6.50
CA ALA A 175 19.34 11.06 7.62
C ALA A 175 19.62 9.57 7.85
N SER A 176 20.87 9.24 8.13
CA SER A 176 21.29 7.91 8.56
C SER A 176 21.37 7.83 10.08
N PHE A 177 20.99 6.68 10.65
CA PHE A 177 21.19 6.42 12.09
C PHE A 177 22.67 6.52 12.52
N ALA A 178 23.60 6.29 11.59
CA ALA A 178 25.03 6.39 11.86
C ALA A 178 25.56 7.83 11.95
N GLU A 179 24.86 8.77 11.31
CA GLU A 179 25.27 10.18 11.25
C GLU A 179 24.64 11.03 12.34
N ARG A 180 23.48 10.63 12.85
CA ARG A 180 22.81 11.28 13.98
C ARG A 180 22.82 10.33 15.19
N GLN A 181 23.70 10.60 16.14
CA GLN A 181 23.63 10.01 17.49
C GLN A 181 22.44 10.67 18.22
N ALA A 182 21.22 10.26 17.88
CA ALA A 182 20.04 10.65 18.63
C ALA A 182 20.17 10.03 20.04
N GLN A 183 20.48 10.86 21.03
CA GLN A 183 20.75 10.42 22.39
C GLN A 183 19.62 10.79 23.37
N SER A 184 18.62 11.54 22.90
CA SER A 184 17.50 12.00 23.73
C SER A 184 16.16 11.89 22.98
N ASP A 185 15.06 11.85 23.75
CA ASP A 185 13.68 11.89 23.19
C ASP A 185 13.43 13.18 22.39
N ASP A 186 14.02 14.29 22.81
CA ASP A 186 13.92 15.59 22.11
C ASP A 186 14.53 15.51 20.68
N ASP A 187 15.58 14.73 20.47
CA ASP A 187 16.20 14.54 19.16
C ASP A 187 15.27 13.74 18.22
N PHE A 188 14.49 12.81 18.76
CA PHE A 188 13.52 12.03 17.99
C PHE A 188 12.33 12.88 17.55
N ASP A 189 11.82 13.73 18.41
CA ASP A 189 10.71 14.66 18.09
C ASP A 189 11.15 15.73 17.08
N ALA A 190 12.40 16.17 17.13
CA ALA A 190 12.97 17.07 16.14
C ALA A 190 12.99 16.47 14.73
N ILE A 191 13.37 15.19 14.60
CA ILE A 191 13.35 14.47 13.31
C ILE A 191 11.93 14.33 12.75
N LEU A 192 10.95 14.00 13.59
CA LEU A 192 9.54 13.94 13.19
C LEU A 192 9.05 15.30 12.70
N SER A 193 9.42 16.38 13.40
CA SER A 193 9.05 17.75 13.04
C SER A 193 9.70 18.19 11.72
N GLU A 194 10.97 17.86 11.49
CA GLU A 194 11.69 18.14 10.26
C GLU A 194 11.05 17.41 9.06
N ALA A 195 10.76 16.13 9.20
CA ALA A 195 10.09 15.33 8.17
C ALA A 195 8.68 15.89 7.86
N THR A 196 7.95 16.30 8.90
CA THR A 196 6.63 16.92 8.75
C THR A 196 6.74 18.24 7.97
N ALA A 197 7.71 19.10 8.31
CA ALA A 197 7.94 20.37 7.62
C ALA A 197 8.29 20.18 6.13
N LEU A 198 9.07 19.13 5.82
CA LEU A 198 9.39 18.75 4.44
C LEU A 198 8.14 18.33 3.65
N LEU A 199 7.28 17.51 4.26
CA LEU A 199 6.04 17.05 3.62
C LEU A 199 5.02 18.17 3.43
N GLU A 200 4.99 19.12 4.35
CA GLU A 200 4.14 20.32 4.25
C GLU A 200 4.71 21.38 3.30
N GLY A 201 5.94 21.21 2.83
CA GLY A 201 6.62 22.18 1.97
C GLY A 201 6.82 23.54 2.66
N ARG A 202 7.11 23.54 3.97
CA ARG A 202 7.27 24.79 4.73
C ARG A 202 8.40 25.64 4.14
N GLY A 203 8.08 26.87 3.81
CA GLY A 203 9.03 27.82 3.20
C GLY A 203 9.11 27.75 1.67
N LEU A 204 8.31 26.92 1.02
CA LEU A 204 8.20 26.82 -0.43
C LEU A 204 6.89 27.45 -0.95
N PRO A 205 6.88 27.94 -2.19
CA PRO A 205 5.63 28.24 -2.89
C PRO A 205 4.74 26.99 -2.99
N PRO A 206 3.39 27.13 -3.06
CA PRO A 206 2.48 26.00 -3.06
C PRO A 206 2.75 24.94 -4.15
N GLU A 207 3.11 25.38 -5.36
CA GLU A 207 3.42 24.50 -6.49
C GLU A 207 4.68 23.66 -6.24
N ASP A 208 5.72 24.27 -5.68
CA ASP A 208 6.98 23.58 -5.32
C ASP A 208 6.78 22.65 -4.12
N ALA A 209 5.94 23.04 -3.16
CA ALA A 209 5.59 22.21 -2.00
C ALA A 209 4.87 20.93 -2.44
N ASP A 210 3.91 21.02 -3.37
CA ASP A 210 3.21 19.87 -3.91
C ASP A 210 4.16 18.96 -4.71
N ALA A 211 5.03 19.53 -5.55
CA ALA A 211 6.02 18.77 -6.30
C ALA A 211 7.06 18.08 -5.39
N GLN A 212 7.48 18.73 -4.32
CA GLN A 212 8.36 18.12 -3.31
C GLN A 212 7.68 16.96 -2.61
N ARG A 213 6.44 17.15 -2.16
CA ARG A 213 5.66 16.12 -1.51
C ARG A 213 5.45 14.89 -2.40
N ASP A 214 5.08 15.10 -3.65
CA ASP A 214 4.88 14.03 -4.61
C ASP A 214 6.16 13.22 -4.85
N ARG A 215 7.34 13.86 -4.85
CA ARG A 215 8.64 13.16 -4.92
C ARG A 215 8.93 12.35 -3.66
N LEU A 216 8.66 12.91 -2.47
CA LEU A 216 8.91 12.24 -1.19
C LEU A 216 8.00 11.03 -0.98
N LEU A 217 6.76 11.13 -1.44
CA LEU A 217 5.74 10.10 -1.33
C LEU A 217 5.62 9.23 -2.58
N ALA A 218 6.56 9.35 -3.52
CA ALA A 218 6.51 8.69 -4.82
C ALA A 218 6.08 7.22 -4.71
N GLY A 219 4.88 6.93 -5.21
CA GLY A 219 4.31 5.60 -5.25
C GLY A 219 3.48 5.18 -4.04
N PHE A 220 3.50 5.89 -2.90
CA PHE A 220 2.63 5.53 -1.77
C PHE A 220 1.17 5.92 -2.05
N ARG A 221 0.27 4.98 -1.79
CA ARG A 221 -1.19 5.14 -1.88
C ARG A 221 -1.91 4.77 -0.59
N TRP A 222 -1.29 3.92 0.23
CA TRP A 222 -1.87 3.38 1.45
C TRP A 222 -0.95 3.57 2.64
N ILE A 223 -1.50 4.10 3.72
CA ILE A 223 -0.86 4.24 5.02
C ILE A 223 -1.59 3.35 6.01
N PHE A 224 -0.87 2.43 6.63
CA PHE A 224 -1.35 1.62 7.74
C PHE A 224 -0.70 2.08 9.03
N VAL A 225 -1.46 2.18 10.10
CA VAL A 225 -0.95 2.56 11.42
C VAL A 225 -1.42 1.56 12.46
N ASP A 226 -0.46 0.89 13.08
CA ASP A 226 -0.72 -0.03 14.18
C ASP A 226 -0.62 0.71 15.53
N GLU A 227 -1.44 0.29 16.51
CA GLU A 227 -1.54 0.90 17.84
C GLU A 227 -1.76 2.42 17.79
N TYR A 228 -2.76 2.84 17.00
CA TYR A 228 -3.04 4.26 16.78
C TYR A 228 -3.33 5.05 18.06
N GLN A 229 -3.84 4.40 19.11
CA GLN A 229 -4.10 5.02 20.41
C GLN A 229 -2.82 5.44 21.16
N ASP A 230 -1.66 4.88 20.80
CA ASP A 230 -0.37 5.15 21.48
C ASP A 230 0.48 6.21 20.74
N ILE A 231 -0.09 6.86 19.72
CA ILE A 231 0.60 7.87 18.91
C ILE A 231 0.68 9.20 19.67
N GLY A 232 1.90 9.74 19.78
CA GLY A 232 2.14 11.08 20.29
C GLY A 232 1.83 12.18 19.26
N PRO A 233 1.76 13.46 19.72
CA PRO A 233 1.42 14.59 18.86
C PRO A 233 2.34 14.77 17.65
N ALA A 234 3.66 14.57 17.82
CA ALA A 234 4.63 14.69 16.74
C ALA A 234 4.46 13.59 15.68
N GLN A 235 4.18 12.35 16.08
CA GLN A 235 3.87 11.25 15.19
C GLN A 235 2.55 11.47 14.46
N TYR A 236 1.53 11.99 15.15
CA TYR A 236 0.26 12.36 14.54
C TYR A 236 0.43 13.43 13.46
N ALA A 237 1.24 14.46 13.72
CA ALA A 237 1.55 15.50 12.75
C ALA A 237 2.19 14.93 11.48
N LEU A 238 3.16 14.01 11.65
CA LEU A 238 3.80 13.31 10.53
C LEU A 238 2.77 12.49 9.71
N ILE A 239 1.93 11.68 10.37
CA ILE A 239 0.92 10.85 9.71
C ILE A 239 -0.09 11.73 8.96
N SER A 240 -0.51 12.85 9.55
CA SER A 240 -1.40 13.81 8.91
C SER A 240 -0.78 14.44 7.68
N ALA A 241 0.50 14.81 7.75
CA ALA A 241 1.24 15.35 6.61
C ALA A 241 1.42 14.29 5.50
N LEU A 242 1.70 13.03 5.86
CA LEU A 242 1.75 11.90 4.92
C LEU A 242 0.41 11.70 4.21
N ALA A 243 -0.69 11.70 4.94
CA ALA A 243 -2.02 11.57 4.36
C ALA A 243 -2.43 12.76 3.48
N GLY A 244 -1.69 13.87 3.54
CA GLY A 244 -1.97 15.10 2.79
C GLY A 244 -3.10 15.91 3.36
N ARG A 245 -3.48 15.68 4.60
CA ARG A 245 -4.51 16.43 5.30
C ARG A 245 -3.95 17.78 5.73
N LYS A 246 -4.34 18.82 5.01
CA LYS A 246 -4.29 20.21 5.53
C LYS A 246 -5.61 20.48 6.25
N ARG A 247 -5.65 21.48 7.12
CA ARG A 247 -6.90 21.89 7.81
C ARG A 247 -8.06 22.24 6.87
N SER A 248 -7.76 22.54 5.61
CA SER A 248 -8.70 22.88 4.54
C SER A 248 -9.01 21.72 3.58
N ASP A 249 -8.35 20.57 3.73
CA ASP A 249 -8.53 19.39 2.87
C ASP A 249 -9.32 18.33 3.65
N GLU A 250 -10.59 18.14 3.30
CA GLU A 250 -11.44 17.11 3.91
C GLU A 250 -11.03 15.70 3.45
N ASP A 251 -10.53 15.58 2.20
CA ASP A 251 -10.07 14.31 1.61
C ASP A 251 -8.55 14.25 1.57
N GLY A 252 -7.96 13.35 2.35
CA GLY A 252 -6.54 13.06 2.26
C GLY A 252 -6.18 12.42 0.91
N ARG A 253 -4.99 12.76 0.36
CA ARG A 253 -4.50 12.19 -0.92
C ARG A 253 -4.15 10.71 -0.85
N LEU A 254 -3.84 10.18 0.35
CA LEU A 254 -3.54 8.77 0.58
C LEU A 254 -4.60 8.13 1.48
N ASN A 255 -4.86 6.85 1.23
CA ASN A 255 -5.78 6.08 2.06
C ASN A 255 -5.14 5.75 3.41
N LEU A 256 -5.82 6.03 4.50
CA LEU A 256 -5.36 5.75 5.86
C LEU A 256 -6.19 4.61 6.49
N PHE A 257 -5.49 3.61 7.00
CA PHE A 257 -6.08 2.52 7.78
C PHE A 257 -5.38 2.44 9.14
N ALA A 258 -6.09 2.74 10.20
CA ALA A 258 -5.55 2.78 11.57
C ALA A 258 -6.27 1.76 12.47
N VAL A 259 -5.51 1.10 13.36
CA VAL A 259 -6.04 0.12 14.32
C VAL A 259 -5.55 0.41 15.73
#